data_38855fa40f21060d1b1a84bac9552036
#
_entry.id   38855fa40f21060d1b1a84bac9552036
#
_cell.length_a   1.000
_cell.length_b   1.000
_cell.length_c   1.000
_cell.angle_alpha   90.00
_cell.angle_beta   90.00
_cell.angle_gamma   90.00
#
_symmetry.space_group_name_H-M   'P 1'
#
loop_
_entity.id
_entity.type
_entity.pdbx_description
1 polymer ?
#
loop_
_entity_poly.entity_id
_entity_poly.type
_entity_poly.pdbx_seq_one_letter_code
_entity_poly.pdbx_strand_id
1 'polypeptide(L)'
;MNPTPLEIAKDRSRIFKNYLQIEIDAKANINKLAFLDRGIQNFPYQKEIKNYPDYLKHKPDGLKVISNIPPANNPLKLSLFPSLGQQPQINPQALNFLHEDIKQACVCIGTFVDGKIQAQWLGKNALTKAQFWSATKIIPLLNIVSQVNSKYPDCDIDNCVIRDGNGQKQDFYFYDVAKDMISYTSNIASSNSLAAMFKRFDTRTGLEQWLKNTTGNNDLNFRSDYGEIPYLNNPKIFDLSKKQVLLTAAENSTQQNNFVSAYDLTRLISMLGWHFHLEGRSRMRGSQWNSLETIVRAMGHDTARYADEAIKTLGMDSAITSPVIISKLGYGVSSLRGTLETVYVALVRFVDERPYAAGKPAKLRTLALTLRGEKVLDGSSSGDRKAIELDARVCAEVTEILRRLFAEEFL
;
A
#
# COMPACT_ATOMS: atom_id res chain seq x y z
N MET A 1 -8.99 -11.15 -36.18
CA MET A 1 -8.76 -11.62 -34.78
C MET A 1 -9.57 -10.72 -33.87
N ASN A 2 -10.26 -11.27 -32.87
CA ASN A 2 -10.90 -10.44 -31.86
C ASN A 2 -9.82 -9.74 -31.00
N PRO A 3 -10.03 -8.46 -30.62
CA PRO A 3 -9.06 -7.74 -29.80
C PRO A 3 -8.89 -8.42 -28.44
N THR A 4 -7.67 -8.46 -27.94
CA THR A 4 -7.37 -9.00 -26.62
C THR A 4 -7.92 -8.06 -25.52
N PRO A 5 -8.15 -8.55 -24.27
CA PRO A 5 -8.56 -7.68 -23.16
C PRO A 5 -7.59 -6.50 -22.93
N LEU A 6 -6.29 -6.68 -23.11
CA LEU A 6 -5.29 -5.62 -23.05
C LEU A 6 -5.46 -4.55 -24.13
N GLU A 7 -5.84 -4.95 -25.34
CA GLU A 7 -6.13 -3.99 -26.43
C GLU A 7 -7.45 -3.25 -26.18
N ILE A 8 -8.48 -3.96 -25.69
CA ILE A 8 -9.75 -3.35 -25.30
C ILE A 8 -9.54 -2.32 -24.19
N ALA A 9 -8.65 -2.59 -23.25
CA ALA A 9 -8.37 -1.72 -22.12
C ALA A 9 -7.65 -0.41 -22.50
N LYS A 10 -7.17 -0.26 -23.74
CA LYS A 10 -6.69 1.03 -24.27
C LYS A 10 -7.81 2.07 -24.37
N ASP A 11 -9.05 1.65 -24.51
CA ASP A 11 -10.23 2.53 -24.43
C ASP A 11 -10.57 2.82 -22.95
N ARG A 12 -9.87 3.79 -22.39
CA ARG A 12 -10.01 4.21 -20.98
C ARG A 12 -11.43 4.69 -20.65
N SER A 13 -12.13 5.30 -21.62
CA SER A 13 -13.51 5.75 -21.44
C SER A 13 -14.45 4.57 -21.25
N ARG A 14 -14.27 3.52 -22.04
CA ARG A 14 -15.02 2.28 -21.92
C ARG A 14 -14.75 1.58 -20.58
N ILE A 15 -13.49 1.49 -20.16
CA ILE A 15 -13.13 0.89 -18.85
C ILE A 15 -13.79 1.65 -17.71
N PHE A 16 -13.71 2.99 -17.71
CA PHE A 16 -14.36 3.80 -16.69
C PHE A 16 -15.89 3.60 -16.66
N LYS A 17 -16.55 3.61 -17.83
CA LYS A 17 -18.00 3.38 -17.91
C LYS A 17 -18.41 2.01 -17.38
N ASN A 18 -17.64 0.98 -17.67
CA ASN A 18 -17.88 -0.37 -17.16
C ASN A 18 -17.78 -0.39 -15.62
N TYR A 19 -16.74 0.20 -15.04
CA TYR A 19 -16.60 0.28 -13.58
C TYR A 19 -17.68 1.14 -12.93
N LEU A 20 -18.06 2.24 -13.58
CA LEU A 20 -19.15 3.07 -13.08
C LEU A 20 -20.49 2.30 -13.05
N GLN A 21 -20.75 1.43 -14.03
CA GLN A 21 -21.93 0.58 -14.01
C GLN A 21 -21.86 -0.45 -12.87
N ILE A 22 -20.71 -1.08 -12.64
CA ILE A 22 -20.52 -2.01 -11.52
C ILE A 22 -20.77 -1.30 -10.17
N GLU A 23 -20.30 -0.06 -10.02
CA GLU A 23 -20.55 0.76 -8.83
C GLU A 23 -22.05 1.06 -8.61
N ILE A 24 -22.73 1.46 -9.67
CA ILE A 24 -24.17 1.75 -9.61
C ILE A 24 -24.94 0.50 -9.18
N ASP A 25 -24.61 -0.64 -9.74
CA ASP A 25 -25.26 -1.92 -9.41
C ASP A 25 -24.95 -2.35 -7.96
N ALA A 26 -23.72 -2.19 -7.52
CA ALA A 26 -23.31 -2.50 -6.14
C ALA A 26 -24.02 -1.59 -5.12
N LYS A 27 -24.09 -0.29 -5.38
CA LYS A 27 -24.78 0.66 -4.51
C LYS A 27 -26.26 0.36 -4.40
N ALA A 28 -26.90 0.00 -5.50
CA ALA A 28 -28.32 -0.37 -5.52
C ALA A 28 -28.61 -1.68 -4.75
N ASN A 29 -27.71 -2.66 -4.83
CA ASN A 29 -27.93 -4.00 -4.26
C ASN A 29 -27.46 -4.15 -2.81
N ILE A 30 -26.32 -3.58 -2.45
CA ILE A 30 -25.66 -3.80 -1.15
C ILE A 30 -25.33 -2.51 -0.40
N ASN A 31 -25.63 -1.35 -0.96
CA ASN A 31 -25.34 -0.02 -0.40
C ASN A 31 -23.86 0.20 0.00
N LYS A 32 -22.94 -0.35 -0.78
CA LYS A 32 -21.48 -0.24 -0.59
C LYS A 32 -20.81 0.19 -1.88
N LEU A 33 -19.60 0.71 -1.78
CA LEU A 33 -18.74 0.92 -2.93
C LEU A 33 -18.19 -0.42 -3.44
N ALA A 34 -18.14 -0.59 -4.76
CA ALA A 34 -17.86 -1.88 -5.38
C ALA A 34 -16.39 -2.30 -5.21
N PHE A 35 -15.47 -1.34 -5.22
CA PHE A 35 -14.04 -1.63 -5.20
C PHE A 35 -13.40 -1.29 -3.84
N LEU A 36 -13.73 -0.15 -3.24
CA LEU A 36 -13.21 0.25 -1.94
C LEU A 36 -13.69 -0.67 -0.82
N ASP A 37 -14.98 -1.02 -0.81
CA ASP A 37 -15.63 -1.82 0.24
C ASP A 37 -15.86 -3.28 -0.14
N ARG A 38 -15.22 -3.76 -1.19
CA ARG A 38 -15.46 -5.11 -1.73
C ARG A 38 -15.23 -6.22 -0.72
N GLY A 39 -14.23 -6.01 0.13
CA GLY A 39 -13.89 -6.96 1.17
C GLY A 39 -13.10 -8.16 0.65
N ILE A 40 -12.48 -8.86 1.61
CA ILE A 40 -11.54 -9.95 1.34
C ILE A 40 -12.22 -11.23 0.83
N GLN A 41 -13.48 -11.48 1.20
CA GLN A 41 -14.18 -12.70 0.82
C GLN A 41 -14.36 -12.88 -0.69
N ASN A 42 -14.34 -11.77 -1.43
CA ASN A 42 -14.44 -11.77 -2.90
C ASN A 42 -13.07 -11.69 -3.59
N PHE A 43 -11.99 -11.80 -2.83
CA PHE A 43 -10.64 -11.72 -3.33
C PHE A 43 -10.17 -13.06 -3.91
N PRO A 44 -9.88 -13.16 -5.22
CA PRO A 44 -9.53 -14.43 -5.86
C PRO A 44 -8.26 -15.07 -5.30
N TYR A 45 -7.34 -14.25 -4.78
CA TYR A 45 -6.05 -14.70 -4.22
C TYR A 45 -6.04 -14.77 -2.70
N GLN A 46 -7.20 -14.78 -2.03
CA GLN A 46 -7.29 -14.80 -0.57
C GLN A 46 -6.48 -15.94 0.07
N LYS A 47 -6.52 -17.12 -0.53
CA LYS A 47 -5.80 -18.31 -0.03
C LYS A 47 -4.29 -18.17 -0.15
N GLU A 48 -3.81 -17.28 -1.02
CA GLU A 48 -2.39 -17.04 -1.27
C GLU A 48 -1.77 -16.08 -0.24
N ILE A 49 -2.56 -15.35 0.55
CA ILE A 49 -2.04 -14.36 1.51
C ILE A 49 -1.01 -14.95 2.47
N LYS A 50 -1.21 -16.19 2.91
CA LYS A 50 -0.25 -16.90 3.77
C LYS A 50 1.12 -17.13 3.11
N ASN A 51 1.16 -17.19 1.77
CA ASN A 51 2.36 -17.45 0.97
C ASN A 51 3.04 -16.12 0.53
N TYR A 52 2.40 -14.96 0.73
CA TYR A 52 2.94 -13.66 0.32
C TYR A 52 4.37 -13.40 0.80
N PRO A 53 4.72 -13.67 2.08
CA PRO A 53 6.08 -13.50 2.55
C PRO A 53 7.10 -14.31 1.74
N ASP A 54 6.78 -15.56 1.42
CA ASP A 54 7.67 -16.41 0.62
C ASP A 54 7.76 -15.94 -0.83
N TYR A 55 6.63 -15.58 -1.44
CA TYR A 55 6.66 -15.03 -2.80
C TYR A 55 7.51 -13.77 -2.90
N LEU A 56 7.50 -12.90 -1.87
CA LEU A 56 8.32 -11.69 -1.83
C LEU A 56 9.82 -11.97 -1.69
N LYS A 57 10.23 -13.14 -1.18
CA LYS A 57 11.65 -13.54 -1.10
C LYS A 57 12.20 -14.00 -2.45
N HIS A 58 11.34 -14.49 -3.34
CA HIS A 58 11.78 -15.03 -4.62
C HIS A 58 12.29 -13.94 -5.55
N LYS A 59 13.36 -14.20 -6.24
CA LYS A 59 13.93 -13.36 -7.30
C LYS A 59 14.00 -14.16 -8.61
N PRO A 60 14.11 -13.49 -9.75
CA PRO A 60 14.33 -14.18 -11.04
C PRO A 60 15.52 -15.13 -10.98
N ASP A 61 15.36 -16.35 -11.53
CA ASP A 61 16.43 -17.33 -11.64
C ASP A 61 17.32 -17.12 -12.86
N GLY A 62 16.92 -16.20 -13.75
CA GLY A 62 17.63 -15.86 -14.98
C GLY A 62 17.36 -16.80 -16.16
N LEU A 63 16.64 -17.92 -15.94
CA LEU A 63 16.33 -18.91 -16.97
C LEU A 63 14.83 -19.06 -17.22
N LYS A 64 14.09 -19.54 -16.22
CA LYS A 64 12.63 -19.74 -16.32
C LYS A 64 11.86 -18.45 -16.04
N VAL A 65 12.34 -17.67 -15.10
CA VAL A 65 11.78 -16.37 -14.72
C VAL A 65 12.88 -15.31 -14.84
N ILE A 66 12.64 -14.31 -15.66
CA ILE A 66 13.54 -13.17 -15.84
C ILE A 66 12.91 -11.89 -15.27
N SER A 67 13.74 -10.93 -14.99
CA SER A 67 13.28 -9.60 -14.63
C SER A 67 12.78 -8.85 -15.87
N ASN A 68 11.86 -7.94 -15.65
CA ASN A 68 11.34 -7.07 -16.69
C ASN A 68 12.30 -5.89 -16.86
N ILE A 69 13.42 -6.10 -17.59
CA ILE A 69 14.45 -5.09 -17.82
C ILE A 69 14.00 -4.18 -18.97
N PRO A 70 14.01 -2.85 -18.80
CA PRO A 70 13.72 -1.92 -19.89
C PRO A 70 14.78 -2.02 -21.02
N PRO A 71 14.38 -1.75 -22.27
CA PRO A 71 15.32 -1.68 -23.39
C PRO A 71 16.43 -0.67 -23.12
N ALA A 72 17.64 -0.92 -23.60
CA ALA A 72 18.81 -0.08 -23.39
C ALA A 72 18.60 1.39 -23.87
N ASN A 73 17.67 1.61 -24.77
CA ASN A 73 17.35 2.92 -25.35
C ASN A 73 16.24 3.67 -24.57
N ASN A 74 15.76 3.13 -23.45
CA ASN A 74 14.71 3.80 -22.69
C ASN A 74 15.28 5.02 -21.94
N PRO A 75 14.73 6.23 -22.13
CA PRO A 75 15.16 7.42 -21.39
C PRO A 75 14.84 7.38 -19.90
N LEU A 76 14.01 6.42 -19.45
CA LEU A 76 13.64 6.25 -18.05
C LEU A 76 14.74 5.45 -17.35
N LYS A 77 15.59 6.16 -16.62
CA LYS A 77 16.75 5.57 -15.96
C LYS A 77 16.34 4.75 -14.72
N LEU A 78 16.59 3.44 -14.78
CA LEU A 78 16.67 2.63 -13.57
C LEU A 78 17.80 3.14 -12.67
N SER A 79 17.53 3.25 -11.39
CA SER A 79 18.52 3.58 -10.38
C SER A 79 18.47 2.59 -9.23
N LEU A 80 19.57 2.46 -8.51
CA LEU A 80 19.57 1.73 -7.26
C LEU A 80 18.48 2.32 -6.35
N PHE A 81 17.84 1.44 -5.59
CA PHE A 81 16.84 1.88 -4.62
C PHE A 81 17.50 2.83 -3.62
N PRO A 82 16.94 4.03 -3.35
CA PRO A 82 17.63 5.07 -2.59
C PRO A 82 17.91 4.65 -1.15
N SER A 83 19.01 5.14 -0.59
CA SER A 83 19.35 4.93 0.81
C SER A 83 18.34 5.61 1.74
N LEU A 84 18.32 5.23 3.02
CA LEU A 84 17.55 5.93 4.05
C LEU A 84 17.90 7.43 4.05
N GLY A 85 16.90 8.27 4.24
CA GLY A 85 17.04 9.72 4.25
C GLY A 85 17.33 10.36 2.89
N GLN A 86 17.33 9.59 1.80
CA GLN A 86 17.52 10.11 0.45
C GLN A 86 16.26 9.94 -0.39
N GLN A 87 15.89 10.98 -1.11
CA GLN A 87 14.84 10.93 -2.12
C GLN A 87 15.40 10.43 -3.45
N PRO A 88 14.63 9.61 -4.21
CA PRO A 88 14.98 9.26 -5.57
C PRO A 88 14.73 10.44 -6.53
N GLN A 89 15.29 10.34 -7.72
CA GLN A 89 14.83 11.17 -8.82
C GLN A 89 13.47 10.66 -9.31
N ILE A 90 12.42 11.44 -9.08
CA ILE A 90 11.05 11.14 -9.52
C ILE A 90 10.82 11.86 -10.85
N ASN A 91 10.35 11.15 -11.88
CA ASN A 91 9.90 11.81 -13.12
C ASN A 91 8.50 12.42 -12.85
N PRO A 92 8.39 13.75 -12.76
CA PRO A 92 7.17 14.39 -12.28
C PRO A 92 6.03 14.42 -13.32
N GLN A 93 6.32 14.06 -14.56
CA GLN A 93 5.35 14.10 -15.68
C GLN A 93 4.94 12.71 -16.17
N ALA A 94 5.61 11.67 -15.70
CA ALA A 94 5.39 10.31 -16.20
C ALA A 94 3.97 9.77 -15.95
N LEU A 95 3.25 10.33 -15.00
CA LEU A 95 1.87 9.97 -14.67
C LEU A 95 0.84 11.04 -15.10
N ASN A 96 1.20 11.97 -15.99
CA ASN A 96 0.26 12.99 -16.48
C ASN A 96 -0.88 12.42 -17.32
N PHE A 97 -0.78 11.17 -17.76
CA PHE A 97 -1.88 10.47 -18.42
C PHE A 97 -3.04 10.13 -17.45
N LEU A 98 -2.82 10.13 -16.13
CA LEU A 98 -3.88 9.89 -15.16
C LEU A 98 -4.93 11.00 -15.21
N HIS A 99 -6.18 10.61 -15.03
CA HIS A 99 -7.32 11.54 -15.05
C HIS A 99 -7.11 12.69 -14.05
N GLU A 100 -7.75 13.83 -14.30
CA GLU A 100 -7.62 15.03 -13.45
C GLU A 100 -8.14 14.84 -12.02
N ASP A 101 -9.08 13.92 -11.81
CA ASP A 101 -9.55 13.54 -10.47
C ASP A 101 -8.43 12.96 -9.60
N ILE A 102 -7.39 12.36 -10.20
CA ILE A 102 -6.20 11.90 -9.46
C ILE A 102 -5.27 13.10 -9.26
N LYS A 103 -5.23 13.62 -8.04
CA LYS A 103 -4.49 14.84 -7.69
C LYS A 103 -3.03 14.57 -7.35
N GLN A 104 -2.76 13.48 -6.65
CA GLN A 104 -1.40 13.03 -6.35
C GLN A 104 -1.25 11.56 -6.70
N ALA A 105 -0.13 11.21 -7.30
CA ALA A 105 0.25 9.84 -7.58
C ALA A 105 1.76 9.66 -7.53
N CYS A 106 2.18 8.50 -7.03
CA CYS A 106 3.55 8.01 -7.15
C CYS A 106 3.50 6.52 -7.49
N VAL A 107 4.28 6.11 -8.50
CA VAL A 107 4.48 4.71 -8.88
C VAL A 107 5.96 4.42 -8.87
N CYS A 108 6.35 3.35 -8.20
CA CYS A 108 7.71 2.84 -8.16
C CYS A 108 7.73 1.44 -8.77
N ILE A 109 8.38 1.30 -9.92
CA ILE A 109 8.51 0.02 -10.63
C ILE A 109 9.86 -0.59 -10.24
N GLY A 110 9.80 -1.81 -9.70
CA GLY A 110 10.99 -2.58 -9.34
C GLY A 110 11.42 -3.54 -10.44
N THR A 111 12.72 -3.65 -10.64
CA THR A 111 13.31 -4.65 -11.54
C THR A 111 14.59 -5.21 -10.95
N PHE A 112 14.94 -6.45 -11.28
CA PHE A 112 16.18 -7.06 -10.82
C PHE A 112 17.23 -6.92 -11.92
N VAL A 113 18.34 -6.27 -11.58
CA VAL A 113 19.52 -6.14 -12.43
C VAL A 113 20.70 -6.67 -11.62
N ASP A 114 21.43 -7.65 -12.16
CA ASP A 114 22.56 -8.31 -11.49
C ASP A 114 22.23 -8.79 -10.05
N GLY A 115 21.02 -9.33 -9.88
CA GLY A 115 20.53 -9.85 -8.60
C GLY A 115 20.14 -8.81 -7.56
N LYS A 116 20.25 -7.50 -7.89
CA LYS A 116 19.83 -6.36 -7.04
C LYS A 116 18.56 -5.73 -7.58
N ILE A 117 17.73 -5.23 -6.69
CA ILE A 117 16.55 -4.48 -7.11
C ILE A 117 16.94 -3.05 -7.45
N GLN A 118 16.60 -2.63 -8.65
CA GLN A 118 16.62 -1.25 -9.09
C GLN A 118 15.21 -0.72 -9.25
N ALA A 119 15.02 0.57 -9.20
CA ALA A 119 13.72 1.19 -9.19
C ALA A 119 13.64 2.38 -10.15
N GLN A 120 12.45 2.55 -10.70
CA GLN A 120 12.05 3.70 -11.49
C GLN A 120 10.90 4.40 -10.77
N TRP A 121 11.01 5.72 -10.60
CA TRP A 121 10.03 6.50 -9.85
C TRP A 121 9.29 7.46 -10.77
N LEU A 122 7.98 7.29 -10.84
CA LEU A 122 7.05 8.04 -11.68
C LEU A 122 6.12 8.85 -10.79
N GLY A 123 5.86 10.11 -11.14
CA GLY A 123 5.06 11.01 -10.31
C GLY A 123 4.03 11.83 -11.08
N LYS A 124 2.99 12.21 -10.35
CA LYS A 124 2.07 13.32 -10.61
C LYS A 124 1.86 14.01 -9.28
N ASN A 125 2.45 15.18 -9.06
CA ASN A 125 2.44 15.88 -7.77
C ASN A 125 2.88 14.96 -6.60
N ALA A 126 3.84 14.06 -6.86
CA ALA A 126 4.18 12.94 -5.96
C ALA A 126 4.70 13.40 -4.59
N LEU A 127 5.38 14.54 -4.51
CA LEU A 127 5.92 15.13 -3.27
C LEU A 127 4.99 16.15 -2.61
N THR A 128 3.85 16.49 -3.24
CA THR A 128 2.91 17.44 -2.65
C THR A 128 2.25 16.82 -1.44
N LYS A 129 2.40 17.48 -0.28
CA LYS A 129 1.80 17.02 0.97
C LYS A 129 0.29 17.22 0.99
N ALA A 130 -0.42 16.22 1.43
CA ALA A 130 -1.87 16.21 1.58
C ALA A 130 -2.29 15.26 2.72
N GLN A 131 -3.58 15.24 3.01
CA GLN A 131 -4.16 14.24 3.88
C GLN A 131 -4.40 12.94 3.10
N PHE A 132 -3.83 11.83 3.56
CA PHE A 132 -3.96 10.52 2.94
C PHE A 132 -4.84 9.58 3.76
N TRP A 133 -5.63 10.13 4.68
CA TRP A 133 -6.61 9.41 5.49
C TRP A 133 -6.04 8.13 6.11
N SER A 134 -6.83 7.05 6.12
CA SER A 134 -6.43 5.77 6.71
C SER A 134 -5.30 5.04 5.98
N ALA A 135 -4.92 5.48 4.78
CA ALA A 135 -3.74 4.93 4.10
C ALA A 135 -2.44 5.15 4.90
N THR A 136 -2.41 6.20 5.73
CA THR A 136 -1.26 6.49 6.61
C THR A 136 -1.11 5.52 7.80
N LYS A 137 -2.08 4.64 8.06
CA LYS A 137 -2.04 3.67 9.18
C LYS A 137 -0.92 2.65 9.07
N ILE A 138 -0.33 2.47 7.88
CA ILE A 138 0.88 1.67 7.68
C ILE A 138 2.09 2.26 8.40
N ILE A 139 2.14 3.57 8.62
CA ILE A 139 3.29 4.28 9.20
C ILE A 139 3.55 3.82 10.65
N PRO A 140 2.59 3.90 11.59
CA PRO A 140 2.82 3.44 12.95
C PRO A 140 3.10 1.93 13.04
N LEU A 141 2.51 1.09 12.17
CA LEU A 141 2.82 -0.35 12.15
C LEU A 141 4.29 -0.62 11.82
N LEU A 142 4.81 0.02 10.76
CA LEU A 142 6.18 -0.14 10.33
C LEU A 142 7.18 0.46 11.33
N ASN A 143 6.82 1.59 11.95
CA ASN A 143 7.62 2.21 13.01
C ASN A 143 7.77 1.27 14.22
N ILE A 144 6.70 0.62 14.66
CA ILE A 144 6.74 -0.33 15.78
C ILE A 144 7.70 -1.49 15.48
N VAL A 145 7.60 -2.11 14.30
CA VAL A 145 8.52 -3.17 13.90
C VAL A 145 9.96 -2.68 13.91
N SER A 146 10.19 -1.48 13.36
CA SER A 146 11.52 -0.83 13.38
C SER A 146 12.04 -0.65 14.80
N GLN A 147 11.22 -0.17 15.74
CA GLN A 147 11.61 0.03 17.14
C GLN A 147 11.87 -1.28 17.89
N VAL A 148 10.97 -2.27 17.73
CA VAL A 148 11.09 -3.58 18.38
C VAL A 148 12.38 -4.26 17.91
N ASN A 149 12.56 -4.42 16.61
CA ASN A 149 13.71 -5.14 16.07
C ASN A 149 15.04 -4.36 16.20
N SER A 150 15.01 -3.03 16.32
CA SER A 150 16.22 -2.26 16.66
C SER A 150 16.77 -2.59 18.06
N LYS A 151 15.87 -2.83 19.02
CA LYS A 151 16.24 -3.19 20.40
C LYS A 151 16.40 -4.69 20.60
N TYR A 152 15.62 -5.48 19.87
CA TYR A 152 15.51 -6.93 20.00
C TYR A 152 15.55 -7.56 18.59
N PRO A 153 16.73 -7.68 17.96
CA PRO A 153 16.86 -8.15 16.57
C PRO A 153 16.29 -9.56 16.34
N ASP A 154 16.34 -10.41 17.37
CA ASP A 154 15.84 -11.79 17.30
C ASP A 154 14.34 -11.91 17.66
N CYS A 155 13.64 -10.79 17.84
CA CYS A 155 12.21 -10.81 18.12
C CYS A 155 11.43 -11.01 16.83
N ASP A 156 10.51 -11.98 16.87
CA ASP A 156 9.45 -12.13 15.88
C ASP A 156 8.17 -11.52 16.48
N ILE A 157 7.66 -10.46 15.86
CA ILE A 157 6.48 -9.75 16.35
C ILE A 157 5.20 -10.59 16.27
N ASP A 158 5.22 -11.68 15.49
CA ASP A 158 4.10 -12.63 15.41
C ASP A 158 3.90 -13.38 16.75
N ASN A 159 4.95 -13.51 17.55
CA ASN A 159 4.91 -14.08 18.90
C ASN A 159 4.58 -13.04 19.99
N CYS A 160 4.21 -11.84 19.59
CA CYS A 160 3.90 -10.77 20.52
C CYS A 160 2.41 -10.52 20.67
N VAL A 161 2.03 -10.05 21.86
CA VAL A 161 0.68 -9.56 22.13
C VAL A 161 0.72 -8.07 22.48
N ILE A 162 -0.38 -7.39 22.19
CA ILE A 162 -0.67 -6.06 22.70
C ILE A 162 -1.44 -6.24 24.00
N ARG A 163 -0.84 -5.76 25.09
CA ARG A 163 -1.33 -5.86 26.47
C ARG A 163 -1.75 -4.50 26.96
N ASP A 164 -2.86 -4.45 27.70
CA ASP A 164 -3.25 -3.26 28.42
C ASP A 164 -2.34 -3.05 29.64
N GLY A 165 -1.60 -1.96 29.67
CA GLY A 165 -0.77 -1.59 30.82
C GLY A 165 -1.53 -1.37 32.12
N ASN A 166 -2.85 -1.11 32.04
CA ASN A 166 -3.74 -0.93 33.17
C ASN A 166 -4.41 -2.25 33.60
N GLY A 167 -4.24 -3.33 32.83
CA GLY A 167 -4.78 -4.66 33.16
C GLY A 167 -6.30 -4.77 33.08
N GLN A 168 -6.99 -3.86 32.36
CA GLN A 168 -8.45 -3.83 32.26
C GLN A 168 -8.98 -4.63 31.08
N LYS A 169 -8.15 -4.87 30.07
CA LYS A 169 -8.52 -5.61 28.86
C LYS A 169 -7.60 -6.81 28.66
N GLN A 170 -8.13 -7.82 27.95
CA GLN A 170 -7.35 -9.01 27.58
C GLN A 170 -6.22 -8.68 26.61
N ASP A 171 -5.24 -9.59 26.55
CA ASP A 171 -4.17 -9.54 25.55
C ASP A 171 -4.71 -9.91 24.16
N PHE A 172 -4.19 -9.25 23.11
CA PHE A 172 -4.47 -9.55 21.70
C PHE A 172 -3.18 -9.80 20.93
N TYR A 173 -3.15 -10.82 20.11
CA TYR A 173 -2.01 -11.03 19.21
C TYR A 173 -1.77 -9.82 18.32
N PHE A 174 -0.53 -9.44 18.15
CA PHE A 174 -0.16 -8.27 17.33
C PHE A 174 -0.71 -8.39 15.90
N TYR A 175 -0.61 -9.59 15.30
CA TYR A 175 -1.16 -9.87 13.98
C TYR A 175 -2.67 -9.59 13.89
N ASP A 176 -3.45 -10.06 14.87
CA ASP A 176 -4.92 -9.89 14.84
C ASP A 176 -5.31 -8.42 14.93
N VAL A 177 -4.62 -7.64 15.77
CA VAL A 177 -4.86 -6.20 15.89
C VAL A 177 -4.46 -5.46 14.62
N ALA A 178 -3.31 -5.79 14.04
CA ALA A 178 -2.85 -5.20 12.77
C ALA A 178 -3.83 -5.54 11.63
N LYS A 179 -4.25 -6.80 11.53
CA LYS A 179 -5.23 -7.28 10.54
C LYS A 179 -6.58 -6.58 10.70
N ASP A 180 -7.10 -6.45 11.93
CA ASP A 180 -8.39 -5.80 12.19
C ASP A 180 -8.35 -4.32 11.79
N MET A 181 -7.25 -3.62 12.11
CA MET A 181 -7.05 -2.24 11.69
C MET A 181 -6.99 -2.08 10.16
N ILE A 182 -6.34 -3.02 9.46
CA ILE A 182 -6.20 -2.97 8.00
C ILE A 182 -7.53 -3.30 7.31
N SER A 183 -8.22 -4.35 7.75
CA SER A 183 -9.40 -4.93 7.08
C SER A 183 -10.72 -4.25 7.43
N TYR A 184 -10.75 -3.36 8.43
CA TYR A 184 -11.98 -2.70 8.93
C TYR A 184 -13.06 -3.67 9.41
N THR A 185 -12.68 -4.85 9.86
CA THR A 185 -13.68 -5.83 10.36
C THR A 185 -14.27 -5.45 11.70
N SER A 186 -13.57 -4.60 12.47
CA SER A 186 -13.99 -4.14 13.80
C SER A 186 -14.29 -5.29 14.79
N ASN A 187 -13.55 -6.37 14.67
CA ASN A 187 -13.69 -7.51 15.59
C ASN A 187 -13.14 -7.18 16.99
N ILE A 188 -12.11 -6.35 17.07
CA ILE A 188 -11.48 -5.90 18.32
C ILE A 188 -11.94 -4.48 18.65
N ALA A 189 -11.76 -3.55 17.69
CA ALA A 189 -12.18 -2.17 17.80
C ALA A 189 -12.23 -1.50 16.41
N SER A 190 -12.71 -0.24 16.35
CA SER A 190 -12.68 0.52 15.10
C SER A 190 -11.24 0.69 14.60
N SER A 191 -11.08 0.69 13.28
CA SER A 191 -9.77 0.87 12.64
C SER A 191 -9.06 2.16 13.06
N ASN A 192 -9.81 3.24 13.35
CA ASN A 192 -9.25 4.50 13.83
C ASN A 192 -8.76 4.40 15.28
N SER A 193 -9.53 3.74 16.15
CA SER A 193 -9.18 3.53 17.55
C SER A 193 -7.92 2.65 17.70
N LEU A 194 -7.80 1.60 16.86
CA LEU A 194 -6.60 0.76 16.81
C LEU A 194 -5.39 1.54 16.27
N ALA A 195 -5.57 2.35 15.24
CA ALA A 195 -4.49 3.17 14.69
C ALA A 195 -4.01 4.26 15.67
N ALA A 196 -4.93 4.87 16.40
CA ALA A 196 -4.59 5.81 17.48
C ALA A 196 -3.79 5.11 18.59
N MET A 197 -4.16 3.88 18.96
CA MET A 197 -3.41 3.04 19.90
C MET A 197 -1.99 2.74 19.38
N PHE A 198 -1.83 2.35 18.11
CA PHE A 198 -0.52 2.07 17.55
C PHE A 198 0.40 3.30 17.55
N LYS A 199 -0.15 4.50 17.38
CA LYS A 199 0.63 5.74 17.53
C LYS A 199 1.11 6.02 18.96
N ARG A 200 0.58 5.32 19.96
CA ARG A 200 1.03 5.45 21.37
C ARG A 200 2.42 4.87 21.62
N PHE A 201 2.92 4.00 20.76
CA PHE A 201 4.23 3.38 20.92
C PHE A 201 5.42 4.28 20.55
N ASP A 202 5.16 5.49 20.06
CA ASP A 202 6.19 6.51 19.85
C ASP A 202 5.64 7.90 20.24
N THR A 203 6.55 8.85 20.48
CA THR A 203 6.15 10.25 20.56
C THR A 203 5.73 10.73 19.17
N ARG A 204 4.88 11.76 19.12
CA ARG A 204 4.43 12.30 17.82
C ARG A 204 5.60 12.85 16.99
N THR A 205 6.55 13.51 17.66
CA THR A 205 7.77 14.01 17.02
C THR A 205 8.73 12.89 16.63
N GLY A 206 8.84 11.83 17.45
CA GLY A 206 9.66 10.65 17.14
C GLY A 206 9.18 9.92 15.90
N LEU A 207 7.87 9.65 15.81
CA LEU A 207 7.26 9.02 14.65
C LEU A 207 7.42 9.85 13.37
N GLU A 208 7.20 11.17 13.45
CA GLU A 208 7.43 12.08 12.31
C GLU A 208 8.90 12.08 11.89
N GLN A 209 9.84 12.14 12.84
CA GLN A 209 11.26 12.14 12.54
C GLN A 209 11.72 10.80 11.95
N TRP A 210 11.19 9.68 12.46
CA TRP A 210 11.43 8.37 11.88
C TRP A 210 10.97 8.31 10.41
N LEU A 211 9.80 8.87 10.11
CA LEU A 211 9.27 8.93 8.74
C LEU A 211 10.17 9.76 7.84
N LYS A 212 10.57 10.98 8.28
CA LYS A 212 11.52 11.86 7.55
C LYS A 212 12.84 11.16 7.27
N ASN A 213 13.42 10.53 8.29
CA ASN A 213 14.68 9.80 8.18
C ASN A 213 14.58 8.57 7.26
N THR A 214 13.40 7.97 7.16
CA THR A 214 13.16 6.79 6.32
C THR A 214 12.97 7.18 4.86
N THR A 215 12.14 8.20 4.59
CA THR A 215 11.76 8.60 3.23
C THR A 215 12.69 9.65 2.63
N GLY A 216 13.37 10.44 3.46
CA GLY A 216 14.14 11.61 3.03
C GLY A 216 13.27 12.84 2.73
N ASN A 217 11.96 12.74 2.91
CA ASN A 217 11.04 13.86 2.73
C ASN A 217 10.93 14.67 4.02
N ASN A 218 11.53 15.85 4.05
CA ASN A 218 11.46 16.74 5.21
C ASN A 218 10.22 17.63 5.23
N ASP A 219 9.51 17.75 4.09
CA ASP A 219 8.28 18.53 3.98
C ASP A 219 7.03 17.67 4.25
N LEU A 220 6.91 17.20 5.48
CA LEU A 220 5.73 16.49 5.96
C LEU A 220 5.40 16.91 7.40
N ASN A 221 4.16 16.63 7.83
CA ASN A 221 3.72 16.82 9.21
C ASN A 221 2.82 15.65 9.59
N PHE A 222 3.29 14.80 10.53
CA PHE A 222 2.59 13.55 10.87
C PHE A 222 2.42 13.40 12.39
N ARG A 223 1.67 14.32 13.02
CA ARG A 223 1.55 14.42 14.48
C ARG A 223 0.13 14.25 15.01
N SER A 224 -0.90 14.23 14.15
CA SER A 224 -2.29 14.08 14.57
C SER A 224 -2.69 12.62 14.83
N ASP A 225 -3.80 12.40 15.52
CA ASP A 225 -4.49 11.11 15.64
C ASP A 225 -5.45 10.86 14.46
N TYR A 226 -6.31 9.87 14.60
CA TYR A 226 -7.27 9.44 13.57
C TYR A 226 -8.72 9.81 13.90
N GLY A 227 -8.93 10.76 14.81
CA GLY A 227 -10.26 11.28 15.17
C GLY A 227 -11.02 10.41 16.17
N GLU A 228 -10.41 9.35 16.71
CA GLU A 228 -10.99 8.49 17.73
C GLU A 228 -10.05 8.31 18.93
N ILE A 229 -10.63 7.94 20.08
CA ILE A 229 -9.87 7.59 21.29
C ILE A 229 -9.08 6.30 21.04
N PRO A 230 -7.82 6.20 21.47
CA PRO A 230 -7.05 4.97 21.40
C PRO A 230 -7.76 3.81 22.10
N TYR A 231 -7.77 2.63 21.48
CA TYR A 231 -8.38 1.42 22.07
C TYR A 231 -7.79 1.08 23.44
N LEU A 232 -6.47 1.21 23.58
CA LEU A 232 -5.76 1.20 24.85
C LEU A 232 -4.99 2.51 25.01
N ASN A 233 -5.13 3.17 26.15
CA ASN A 233 -4.39 4.39 26.46
C ASN A 233 -2.93 4.12 26.86
N ASN A 234 -2.67 2.97 27.45
CA ASN A 234 -1.35 2.56 27.92
C ASN A 234 -0.97 1.17 27.36
N PRO A 235 -0.84 1.02 26.00
CA PRO A 235 -0.52 -0.27 25.41
C PRO A 235 0.93 -0.66 25.68
N LYS A 236 1.18 -1.98 25.80
CA LYS A 236 2.50 -2.58 25.85
C LYS A 236 2.61 -3.67 24.78
N ILE A 237 3.75 -3.80 24.12
CA ILE A 237 4.08 -4.98 23.32
C ILE A 237 4.82 -5.94 24.23
N PHE A 238 4.29 -7.14 24.36
CA PHE A 238 4.80 -8.19 25.23
C PHE A 238 5.15 -9.43 24.40
N ASP A 239 6.39 -9.89 24.50
CA ASP A 239 6.89 -11.11 23.88
C ASP A 239 6.51 -12.31 24.74
N LEU A 240 5.66 -13.20 24.20
CA LEU A 240 5.19 -14.40 24.90
C LEU A 240 6.30 -15.43 25.10
N SER A 241 7.24 -15.52 24.15
CA SER A 241 8.33 -16.50 24.19
C SER A 241 9.39 -16.12 25.25
N LYS A 242 9.74 -14.84 25.32
CA LYS A 242 10.76 -14.30 26.24
C LYS A 242 10.16 -13.79 27.55
N LYS A 243 8.82 -13.75 27.66
CA LYS A 243 8.06 -13.25 28.81
C LYS A 243 8.48 -11.84 29.24
N GLN A 244 8.71 -10.94 28.28
CA GLN A 244 9.17 -9.58 28.55
C GLN A 244 8.40 -8.51 27.77
N VAL A 245 8.35 -7.32 28.35
CA VAL A 245 7.83 -6.12 27.65
C VAL A 245 8.91 -5.57 26.74
N LEU A 246 8.56 -5.39 25.45
CA LEU A 246 9.48 -4.88 24.43
C LEU A 246 9.31 -3.38 24.22
N LEU A 247 8.06 -2.90 24.15
CA LEU A 247 7.71 -1.49 24.05
C LEU A 247 6.58 -1.15 25.01
N THR A 248 6.57 0.08 25.48
CA THR A 248 5.51 0.69 26.28
C THR A 248 4.99 1.93 25.59
N ALA A 249 3.80 2.38 25.95
CA ALA A 249 3.27 3.64 25.48
C ALA A 249 4.23 4.79 25.80
N ALA A 250 4.44 5.66 24.83
CA ALA A 250 5.17 6.90 24.97
C ALA A 250 4.21 8.04 25.37
N GLU A 251 4.80 9.12 25.91
CA GLU A 251 4.06 10.33 26.23
C GLU A 251 3.55 11.01 24.96
N ASN A 252 2.28 11.44 24.96
CA ASN A 252 1.67 12.10 23.82
C ASN A 252 1.56 13.61 24.02
N SER A 253 2.17 14.35 23.13
CA SER A 253 1.96 15.77 23.00
C SER A 253 0.72 16.07 22.14
N THR A 254 0.23 17.30 22.25
CA THR A 254 -0.93 17.82 21.51
C THR A 254 -0.77 17.79 19.99
N GLN A 255 -1.87 17.64 19.34
CA GLN A 255 -2.10 17.35 17.92
C GLN A 255 -1.79 18.51 16.98
N GLN A 256 -1.37 18.19 15.76
CA GLN A 256 -1.31 19.15 14.65
C GLN A 256 -2.02 18.59 13.41
N ASN A 257 -1.29 17.95 12.48
CA ASN A 257 -1.83 17.45 11.22
C ASN A 257 -1.25 16.07 10.87
N ASN A 258 -1.88 15.37 9.91
CA ASN A 258 -1.38 14.17 9.26
C ASN A 258 -1.24 14.43 7.76
N PHE A 259 -0.22 15.19 7.36
CA PHE A 259 0.11 15.48 5.97
C PHE A 259 1.40 14.75 5.58
N VAL A 260 1.28 13.87 4.61
CA VAL A 260 2.37 13.16 3.95
C VAL A 260 2.23 13.34 2.45
N SER A 261 3.10 12.72 1.65
CA SER A 261 3.00 12.73 0.20
C SER A 261 2.71 11.34 -0.37
N ALA A 262 2.28 11.26 -1.62
CA ALA A 262 2.14 9.99 -2.33
C ALA A 262 3.48 9.24 -2.40
N TYR A 263 4.58 9.97 -2.53
CA TYR A 263 5.92 9.41 -2.49
C TYR A 263 6.23 8.70 -1.16
N ASP A 264 5.91 9.32 -0.01
CA ASP A 264 6.22 8.75 1.30
C ASP A 264 5.58 7.37 1.48
N LEU A 265 4.31 7.25 1.13
CA LEU A 265 3.57 5.99 1.24
C LEU A 265 4.07 4.94 0.24
N THR A 266 4.33 5.35 -1.02
CA THR A 266 4.92 4.45 -2.03
C THR A 266 6.30 3.97 -1.61
N ARG A 267 7.11 4.85 -1.01
CA ARG A 267 8.42 4.52 -0.46
C ARG A 267 8.31 3.46 0.62
N LEU A 268 7.42 3.65 1.60
CA LEU A 268 7.24 2.71 2.71
C LEU A 268 6.76 1.34 2.25
N ILE A 269 5.74 1.29 1.39
CA ILE A 269 5.21 0.00 0.94
C ILE A 269 6.18 -0.73 0.01
N SER A 270 6.99 -0.02 -0.78
CA SER A 270 8.07 -0.62 -1.56
C SER A 270 9.19 -1.16 -0.68
N MET A 271 9.55 -0.45 0.40
CA MET A 271 10.52 -0.94 1.38
C MET A 271 10.03 -2.20 2.11
N LEU A 272 8.74 -2.26 2.43
CA LEU A 272 8.11 -3.46 3.01
C LEU A 272 8.20 -4.64 2.04
N GLY A 273 7.67 -4.48 0.81
CA GLY A 273 7.58 -5.59 -0.13
C GLY A 273 8.91 -6.05 -0.71
N TRP A 274 9.90 -5.17 -0.80
CA TRP A 274 11.22 -5.49 -1.34
C TRP A 274 12.31 -5.59 -0.28
N HIS A 275 11.97 -5.54 1.01
CA HIS A 275 12.91 -5.52 2.13
C HIS A 275 14.02 -6.57 1.99
N PHE A 276 13.64 -7.80 1.63
CA PHE A 276 14.59 -8.92 1.51
C PHE A 276 15.67 -8.69 0.44
N HIS A 277 15.36 -7.92 -0.61
CA HIS A 277 16.22 -7.66 -1.76
C HIS A 277 16.94 -6.31 -1.70
N LEU A 278 16.56 -5.43 -0.79
CA LEU A 278 17.20 -4.13 -0.62
C LEU A 278 18.58 -4.27 0.04
N GLU A 279 19.51 -3.40 -0.35
CA GLU A 279 20.78 -3.26 0.36
C GLU A 279 20.54 -2.72 1.80
N GLY A 280 21.40 -3.06 2.75
CA GLY A 280 21.24 -2.69 4.17
C GLY A 280 21.00 -1.19 4.38
N ARG A 281 21.68 -0.32 3.62
CA ARG A 281 21.51 1.15 3.66
C ARG A 281 20.13 1.64 3.17
N SER A 282 19.40 0.81 2.46
CA SER A 282 18.08 1.12 1.88
C SER A 282 16.94 0.41 2.61
N ARG A 283 17.24 -0.50 3.53
CA ARG A 283 16.26 -1.20 4.35
C ARG A 283 15.72 -0.29 5.44
N MET A 284 14.50 -0.54 5.84
CA MET A 284 13.91 0.11 7.02
C MET A 284 14.77 -0.18 8.26
N ARG A 285 15.21 0.86 8.94
CA ARG A 285 16.18 0.76 10.04
C ARG A 285 15.68 -0.20 11.11
N GLY A 286 16.54 -1.16 11.50
CA GLY A 286 16.27 -2.13 12.56
C GLY A 286 15.31 -3.24 12.18
N SER A 287 14.41 -3.03 11.21
CA SER A 287 13.38 -4.03 10.88
C SER A 287 13.97 -5.35 10.39
N GLN A 288 13.42 -6.45 10.87
CA GLN A 288 13.75 -7.80 10.44
C GLN A 288 12.62 -8.40 9.62
N TRP A 289 12.96 -9.26 8.66
CA TRP A 289 11.97 -9.82 7.74
C TRP A 289 10.89 -10.64 8.45
N ASN A 290 11.26 -11.49 9.42
CA ASN A 290 10.31 -12.29 10.19
C ASN A 290 9.19 -11.45 10.84
N SER A 291 9.51 -10.27 11.35
CA SER A 291 8.50 -9.34 11.87
C SER A 291 7.72 -8.61 10.77
N LEU A 292 8.36 -8.29 9.64
CA LEU A 292 7.68 -7.66 8.50
C LEU A 292 6.70 -8.60 7.79
N GLU A 293 6.92 -9.92 7.82
CA GLU A 293 5.99 -10.93 7.30
C GLU A 293 4.59 -10.80 7.91
N THR A 294 4.51 -10.48 9.20
CA THR A 294 3.25 -10.21 9.90
C THR A 294 2.50 -9.03 9.29
N ILE A 295 3.20 -7.94 8.98
CA ILE A 295 2.60 -6.77 8.33
C ILE A 295 2.17 -7.09 6.89
N VAL A 296 3.00 -7.82 6.15
CA VAL A 296 2.67 -8.27 4.77
C VAL A 296 1.36 -9.07 4.76
N ARG A 297 1.22 -10.05 5.66
CA ARG A 297 -0.01 -10.85 5.77
C ARG A 297 -1.21 -9.99 6.19
N ALA A 298 -1.05 -9.11 7.16
CA ALA A 298 -2.13 -8.22 7.59
C ALA A 298 -2.60 -7.32 6.44
N MET A 299 -1.68 -6.72 5.68
CA MET A 299 -2.00 -5.84 4.54
C MET A 299 -2.62 -6.58 3.34
N GLY A 300 -2.46 -7.90 3.24
CA GLY A 300 -3.18 -8.74 2.28
C GLY A 300 -4.70 -8.74 2.52
N HIS A 301 -5.15 -8.37 3.71
CA HIS A 301 -6.57 -8.34 4.10
C HIS A 301 -7.25 -6.96 3.93
N ASP A 302 -6.61 -5.98 3.28
CA ASP A 302 -7.28 -4.70 2.97
C ASP A 302 -8.57 -4.92 2.17
N THR A 303 -9.58 -4.10 2.44
CA THR A 303 -10.90 -4.24 1.80
C THR A 303 -10.94 -3.73 0.37
N ALA A 304 -10.06 -2.79 0.01
CA ALA A 304 -9.99 -2.24 -1.34
C ALA A 304 -9.38 -3.24 -2.33
N ARG A 305 -10.10 -3.49 -3.42
CA ARG A 305 -9.77 -4.54 -4.41
C ARG A 305 -9.53 -3.99 -5.81
N TYR A 306 -8.86 -2.84 -5.92
CA TYR A 306 -8.59 -2.21 -7.22
C TYR A 306 -7.60 -2.99 -8.07
N ALA A 307 -6.52 -3.51 -7.48
CA ALA A 307 -5.47 -4.20 -8.23
C ALA A 307 -5.93 -5.57 -8.76
N ASP A 308 -6.66 -6.35 -7.97
CA ASP A 308 -7.20 -7.64 -8.42
C ASP A 308 -8.31 -7.47 -9.45
N GLU A 309 -9.17 -6.46 -9.33
CA GLU A 309 -10.16 -6.17 -10.36
C GLU A 309 -9.51 -5.69 -11.67
N ALA A 310 -8.44 -4.88 -11.57
CA ALA A 310 -7.66 -4.47 -12.73
C ALA A 310 -7.02 -5.68 -13.44
N ILE A 311 -6.41 -6.61 -12.70
CA ILE A 311 -5.84 -7.86 -13.23
C ILE A 311 -6.91 -8.65 -14.00
N LYS A 312 -8.09 -8.83 -13.39
CA LYS A 312 -9.23 -9.54 -13.99
C LYS A 312 -9.72 -8.83 -15.27
N THR A 313 -9.91 -7.51 -15.21
CA THR A 313 -10.39 -6.71 -16.36
C THR A 313 -9.41 -6.77 -17.53
N LEU A 314 -8.11 -6.89 -17.24
CA LEU A 314 -7.07 -7.06 -18.26
C LEU A 314 -6.97 -8.50 -18.79
N GLY A 315 -7.78 -9.44 -18.26
CA GLY A 315 -7.75 -10.86 -18.64
C GLY A 315 -6.47 -11.57 -18.23
N MET A 316 -5.85 -11.12 -17.13
CA MET A 316 -4.54 -11.59 -16.69
C MET A 316 -4.61 -12.58 -15.53
N ASP A 317 -5.78 -12.77 -14.94
CA ASP A 317 -6.00 -13.64 -13.77
C ASP A 317 -5.59 -15.11 -14.00
N SER A 318 -5.74 -15.61 -15.23
CA SER A 318 -5.28 -16.95 -15.62
C SER A 318 -3.82 -17.01 -16.11
N ALA A 319 -3.17 -15.87 -16.29
CA ALA A 319 -1.83 -15.74 -16.88
C ALA A 319 -0.75 -15.33 -15.86
N ILE A 320 -1.11 -15.23 -14.58
CA ILE A 320 -0.18 -14.86 -13.52
C ILE A 320 -0.08 -15.95 -12.46
N THR A 321 1.11 -16.10 -11.88
CA THR A 321 1.39 -17.00 -10.76
C THR A 321 2.07 -16.24 -9.61
N SER A 322 2.02 -16.83 -8.41
CA SER A 322 2.60 -16.25 -7.19
C SER A 322 2.20 -14.77 -6.96
N PRO A 323 0.88 -14.43 -7.03
CA PRO A 323 0.43 -13.07 -6.87
C PRO A 323 0.62 -12.60 -5.43
N VAL A 324 1.10 -11.37 -5.28
CA VAL A 324 1.11 -10.63 -4.01
C VAL A 324 0.43 -9.28 -4.25
N ILE A 325 -0.64 -9.02 -3.51
CA ILE A 325 -1.34 -7.75 -3.50
C ILE A 325 -1.51 -7.35 -2.05
N ILE A 326 -0.67 -6.45 -1.58
CA ILE A 326 -0.80 -5.83 -0.27
C ILE A 326 -1.19 -4.37 -0.44
N SER A 327 -2.15 -3.91 0.35
CA SER A 327 -2.66 -2.55 0.20
C SER A 327 -3.14 -1.94 1.51
N LYS A 328 -3.41 -0.63 1.46
CA LYS A 328 -4.15 0.11 2.47
C LYS A 328 -4.96 1.22 1.83
N LEU A 329 -6.24 1.17 2.03
CA LEU A 329 -7.16 2.21 1.60
C LEU A 329 -7.16 3.41 2.55
N GLY A 330 -7.54 4.57 2.01
CA GLY A 330 -7.96 5.76 2.75
C GLY A 330 -9.20 6.35 2.09
N TYR A 331 -10.15 6.81 2.89
CA TYR A 331 -11.38 7.43 2.40
C TYR A 331 -11.88 8.47 3.41
N GLY A 332 -12.41 9.56 2.91
CA GLY A 332 -13.00 10.56 3.78
C GLY A 332 -13.57 11.77 3.06
N VAL A 333 -14.35 12.53 3.80
CA VAL A 333 -14.88 13.82 3.38
C VAL A 333 -14.15 14.92 4.16
N SER A 334 -13.50 15.81 3.44
CA SER A 334 -12.88 17.00 4.02
C SER A 334 -13.87 18.17 3.99
N SER A 335 -14.46 18.48 5.13
CA SER A 335 -15.31 19.66 5.26
C SER A 335 -14.54 20.96 4.98
N LEU A 336 -13.27 21.02 5.39
CA LEU A 336 -12.41 22.20 5.18
C LEU A 336 -12.14 22.47 3.69
N ARG A 337 -11.95 21.42 2.89
CA ARG A 337 -11.69 21.52 1.43
C ARG A 337 -12.95 21.40 0.59
N GLY A 338 -14.06 21.00 1.18
CA GLY A 338 -15.29 20.69 0.43
C GLY A 338 -15.10 19.54 -0.56
N THR A 339 -14.30 18.53 -0.19
CA THR A 339 -13.93 17.43 -1.10
C THR A 339 -14.22 16.06 -0.48
N LEU A 340 -14.61 15.12 -1.34
CA LEU A 340 -14.59 13.69 -1.07
C LEU A 340 -13.31 13.12 -1.66
N GLU A 341 -12.61 12.28 -0.90
CA GLU A 341 -11.26 11.83 -1.21
C GLU A 341 -11.12 10.33 -1.03
N THR A 342 -10.46 9.69 -1.99
CA THR A 342 -10.11 8.26 -1.95
C THR A 342 -8.60 8.11 -2.14
N VAL A 343 -7.99 7.25 -1.35
CA VAL A 343 -6.56 6.93 -1.41
C VAL A 343 -6.38 5.43 -1.54
N TYR A 344 -5.50 5.02 -2.42
CA TYR A 344 -5.06 3.63 -2.54
C TYR A 344 -3.54 3.57 -2.53
N VAL A 345 -3.00 2.86 -1.54
CA VAL A 345 -1.58 2.51 -1.44
C VAL A 345 -1.47 1.02 -1.62
N ALA A 346 -0.66 0.56 -2.58
CA ALA A 346 -0.51 -0.86 -2.85
C ALA A 346 0.89 -1.24 -3.32
N LEU A 347 1.27 -2.48 -3.04
CA LEU A 347 2.34 -3.18 -3.74
C LEU A 347 1.73 -4.39 -4.45
N VAL A 348 2.03 -4.50 -5.73
CA VAL A 348 1.61 -5.60 -6.59
C VAL A 348 2.84 -6.31 -7.12
N ARG A 349 2.89 -7.64 -7.00
CA ARG A 349 3.94 -8.49 -7.52
C ARG A 349 3.35 -9.79 -8.03
N PHE A 350 3.80 -10.26 -9.18
CA PHE A 350 3.40 -11.55 -9.76
C PHE A 350 4.41 -12.00 -10.81
N VAL A 351 4.35 -13.27 -11.19
CA VAL A 351 5.04 -13.81 -12.35
C VAL A 351 4.05 -13.83 -13.53
N ASP A 352 4.39 -13.16 -14.62
CA ASP A 352 3.62 -13.10 -15.87
C ASP A 352 4.04 -14.26 -16.76
N GLU A 353 3.16 -15.25 -16.90
CA GLU A 353 3.41 -16.50 -17.62
C GLU A 353 3.13 -16.42 -19.13
N ARG A 354 2.62 -15.31 -19.64
CA ARG A 354 2.34 -15.17 -21.09
C ARG A 354 3.57 -15.37 -21.97
N PRO A 355 4.75 -14.85 -21.63
CA PRO A 355 5.96 -15.16 -22.40
C PRO A 355 6.31 -16.63 -22.40
N TYR A 356 6.10 -17.34 -21.27
CA TYR A 356 6.38 -18.76 -21.13
C TYR A 356 5.48 -19.61 -22.04
N ALA A 357 4.19 -19.27 -22.13
CA ALA A 357 3.27 -19.88 -23.06
C ALA A 357 3.68 -19.69 -24.54
N ALA A 358 4.50 -18.67 -24.83
CA ALA A 358 5.08 -18.39 -26.13
C ALA A 358 6.53 -18.92 -26.29
N GLY A 359 6.99 -19.80 -25.41
CA GLY A 359 8.34 -20.40 -25.44
C GLY A 359 9.47 -19.47 -25.00
N LYS A 360 9.14 -18.40 -24.24
CA LYS A 360 10.10 -17.46 -23.65
C LYS A 360 10.02 -17.50 -22.12
N PRO A 361 11.08 -17.12 -21.38
CA PRO A 361 11.01 -17.04 -19.93
C PRO A 361 9.85 -16.19 -19.44
N ALA A 362 9.19 -16.62 -18.37
CA ALA A 362 8.19 -15.82 -17.67
C ALA A 362 8.83 -14.54 -17.10
N LYS A 363 8.02 -13.51 -16.83
CA LYS A 363 8.54 -12.22 -16.35
C LYS A 363 8.05 -11.92 -14.94
N LEU A 364 8.98 -11.70 -14.02
CA LEU A 364 8.64 -11.14 -12.71
C LEU A 364 8.31 -9.65 -12.85
N ARG A 365 7.10 -9.28 -12.45
CA ARG A 365 6.64 -7.89 -12.44
C ARG A 365 6.32 -7.47 -11.02
N THR A 366 6.80 -6.30 -10.64
CA THR A 366 6.53 -5.72 -9.32
C THR A 366 6.50 -4.21 -9.37
N LEU A 367 5.52 -3.62 -8.70
CA LEU A 367 5.41 -2.18 -8.52
C LEU A 367 4.78 -1.84 -7.16
N ALA A 368 5.15 -0.69 -6.63
CA ALA A 368 4.46 -0.03 -5.53
C ALA A 368 3.79 1.23 -6.06
N LEU A 369 2.61 1.55 -5.57
CA LEU A 369 1.87 2.73 -6.01
C LEU A 369 1.10 3.39 -4.87
N THR A 370 0.91 4.69 -5.00
CA THR A 370 -0.03 5.48 -4.21
C THR A 370 -0.78 6.41 -5.14
N LEU A 371 -2.10 6.36 -5.09
CA LEU A 371 -2.99 7.28 -5.78
C LEU A 371 -3.88 7.98 -4.76
N ARG A 372 -4.05 9.30 -4.90
CA ARG A 372 -5.05 10.07 -4.19
C ARG A 372 -5.94 10.79 -5.19
N GLY A 373 -7.20 10.40 -5.19
CA GLY A 373 -8.26 11.04 -5.97
C GLY A 373 -9.14 11.93 -5.10
N GLU A 374 -9.75 12.94 -5.72
CA GLU A 374 -10.72 13.81 -5.07
C GLU A 374 -11.83 14.30 -6.00
N LYS A 375 -13.02 14.50 -5.43
CA LYS A 375 -14.17 15.14 -6.06
C LYS A 375 -14.64 16.30 -5.20
N VAL A 376 -14.87 17.45 -5.83
CA VAL A 376 -15.43 18.62 -5.14
C VAL A 376 -16.90 18.38 -4.81
N LEU A 377 -17.30 18.69 -3.58
CA LEU A 377 -18.68 18.62 -3.10
C LEU A 377 -19.35 19.98 -3.29
N ASP A 378 -19.70 20.31 -4.53
CA ASP A 378 -20.27 21.62 -4.94
C ASP A 378 -21.79 21.65 -4.97
N GLY A 379 -22.44 20.58 -4.51
CA GLY A 379 -23.91 20.46 -4.56
C GLY A 379 -24.48 20.09 -5.94
N SER A 380 -23.66 19.99 -6.99
CA SER A 380 -24.12 19.62 -8.35
C SER A 380 -24.66 18.20 -8.45
N SER A 381 -24.23 17.32 -7.53
CA SER A 381 -24.73 15.95 -7.39
C SER A 381 -24.61 15.50 -5.94
N SER A 382 -25.30 14.42 -5.58
CA SER A 382 -25.21 13.86 -4.22
C SER A 382 -23.79 13.39 -3.91
N GLY A 383 -23.40 13.40 -2.62
CA GLY A 383 -22.12 12.86 -2.18
C GLY A 383 -21.94 11.40 -2.54
N ASP A 384 -23.01 10.60 -2.50
CA ASP A 384 -23.01 9.19 -2.92
C ASP A 384 -22.65 9.04 -4.41
N ARG A 385 -23.20 9.89 -5.27
CA ARG A 385 -22.89 9.86 -6.70
C ARG A 385 -21.41 10.14 -6.94
N LYS A 386 -20.85 11.14 -6.25
CA LYS A 386 -19.43 11.50 -6.35
C LYS A 386 -18.52 10.41 -5.79
N ALA A 387 -18.96 9.69 -4.74
CA ALA A 387 -18.24 8.54 -4.19
C ALA A 387 -18.15 7.40 -5.20
N ILE A 388 -19.28 7.03 -5.83
CA ILE A 388 -19.35 6.02 -6.89
C ILE A 388 -18.44 6.38 -8.08
N GLU A 389 -18.51 7.63 -8.54
CA GLU A 389 -17.69 8.10 -9.67
C GLU A 389 -16.19 8.10 -9.33
N LEU A 390 -15.81 8.46 -8.09
CA LEU A 390 -14.42 8.48 -7.67
C LEU A 390 -13.86 7.07 -7.49
N ASP A 391 -14.63 6.15 -6.92
CA ASP A 391 -14.24 4.75 -6.74
C ASP A 391 -14.00 4.07 -8.11
N ALA A 392 -14.96 4.19 -9.03
CA ALA A 392 -14.81 3.73 -10.42
C ALA A 392 -13.58 4.37 -11.11
N ARG A 393 -13.31 5.66 -10.86
CA ARG A 393 -12.17 6.37 -11.44
C ARG A 393 -10.86 5.81 -10.93
N VAL A 394 -10.70 5.62 -9.61
CA VAL A 394 -9.48 5.04 -9.03
C VAL A 394 -9.24 3.65 -9.58
N CYS A 395 -10.29 2.82 -9.72
CA CYS A 395 -10.17 1.49 -10.32
C CYS A 395 -9.70 1.56 -11.78
N ALA A 396 -10.25 2.49 -12.57
CA ALA A 396 -9.85 2.68 -13.97
C ALA A 396 -8.39 3.13 -14.10
N GLU A 397 -7.92 4.01 -13.22
CA GLU A 397 -6.54 4.49 -13.27
C GLU A 397 -5.54 3.42 -12.78
N VAL A 398 -5.89 2.61 -11.78
CA VAL A 398 -5.09 1.42 -11.40
C VAL A 398 -5.02 0.44 -12.56
N THR A 399 -6.14 0.22 -13.29
CA THR A 399 -6.18 -0.64 -14.48
C THR A 399 -5.26 -0.12 -15.57
N GLU A 400 -5.23 1.18 -15.84
CA GLU A 400 -4.34 1.77 -16.84
C GLU A 400 -2.86 1.65 -16.44
N ILE A 401 -2.53 1.83 -15.15
CA ILE A 401 -1.16 1.61 -14.65
C ILE A 401 -0.73 0.16 -14.88
N LEU A 402 -1.57 -0.81 -14.50
CA LEU A 402 -1.25 -2.22 -14.70
C LEU A 402 -1.22 -2.60 -16.19
N ARG A 403 -2.12 -2.08 -17.02
CA ARG A 403 -2.10 -2.27 -18.46
C ARG A 403 -0.75 -1.84 -19.06
N ARG A 404 -0.26 -0.65 -18.70
CA ARG A 404 1.04 -0.15 -19.14
C ARG A 404 2.20 -1.00 -18.65
N LEU A 405 2.13 -1.52 -17.42
CA LEU A 405 3.11 -2.46 -16.91
C LEU A 405 3.14 -3.76 -17.74
N PHE A 406 1.96 -4.33 -18.04
CA PHE A 406 1.84 -5.53 -18.85
C PHE A 406 2.24 -5.32 -20.33
N ALA A 407 2.00 -4.13 -20.87
CA ALA A 407 2.37 -3.76 -22.23
C ALA A 407 3.81 -3.21 -22.33
N GLU A 408 4.53 -3.14 -21.21
CA GLU A 408 5.91 -2.63 -21.12
C GLU A 408 6.05 -1.15 -21.56
N GLU A 409 4.98 -0.36 -21.42
CA GLU A 409 4.96 1.05 -21.82
C GLU A 409 5.68 1.98 -20.82
N PHE A 410 6.05 1.48 -19.65
CA PHE A 410 6.89 2.19 -18.68
C PHE A 410 8.39 1.87 -18.84
N LEU A 411 8.71 0.90 -19.67
CA LEU A 411 10.04 0.32 -19.79
C LEU A 411 10.78 0.87 -20.99
#